data_aa8b4c5f1242b643146f6cefecde006f
#
_entry.id   aa8b4c5f1242b643146f6cefecde006f
#
_cell.length_a   1.000
_cell.length_b   1.000
_cell.length_c   1.000
_cell.angle_alpha   90.00
_cell.angle_beta   90.00
_cell.angle_gamma   90.00
#
_symmetry.space_group_name_H-M   'P 1'
#
loop_
_entity.id
_entity.type
_entity.pdbx_description
1 polymer ?
#
loop_
_entity_poly.entity_id
_entity_poly.type
_entity_poly.pdbx_seq_one_letter_code
_entity_poly.pdbx_strand_id
1 'polypeptide(L)'
;MNRIHRLMGLVAVLAMTMTSTTAGATGFDEIVFFGDSLTDTGNVWWATGGFPPPPYFQGTSGAPPDFTGGQWSSPEGPSWPTPFASEFGLRATPSVVGGNNYAWGGARTGTNPDPSGTPWLDQQVGEYLGGSPPTPGTLISIFIGGNDVANNLGDLEALEAGITSITTQITKLYDRGARQFLVPNVPDIGATPEFQIRGPEIAAFATFWTIQWNTALATALGELSMLLPEAVISSLDVFALGKDPEVLSQFANTTDACLTLSSICGNPASYFYWDSFHPSSTTHALIAEAQYQITVPGRLQQLLADVTGVGPGKSLEKKVASAQDSFAAFRIQATCGKLTGFMNQVMAQAGKQLTDDQAIEFLANAQAITEAIGCD
;
A
#
# COMPACT_ATOMS: atom_id res chain seq x y z
N MET A 1 25.84 33.86 -37.32
CA MET A 1 24.38 33.91 -37.56
C MET A 1 23.86 32.50 -37.25
N ASN A 2 23.58 32.26 -35.96
CA ASN A 2 23.15 30.95 -35.47
C ASN A 2 21.67 30.98 -35.08
N ARG A 3 20.89 30.17 -35.71
CA ARG A 3 19.48 29.94 -35.37
C ARG A 3 19.41 28.97 -34.21
N ILE A 4 18.93 29.47 -33.08
CA ILE A 4 18.57 28.65 -31.93
C ILE A 4 17.08 28.26 -32.14
N HIS A 5 16.84 26.95 -32.33
CA HIS A 5 15.49 26.41 -32.35
C HIS A 5 15.06 26.15 -30.92
N ARG A 6 14.05 26.87 -30.46
CA ARG A 6 13.31 26.57 -29.23
C ARG A 6 12.37 25.40 -29.54
N LEU A 7 12.61 24.26 -28.90
CA LEU A 7 11.56 23.23 -28.75
C LEU A 7 10.65 23.66 -27.58
N MET A 8 9.45 24.10 -27.90
CA MET A 8 8.36 24.16 -26.94
C MET A 8 7.73 22.76 -26.90
N GLY A 9 7.95 22.03 -25.81
CA GLY A 9 7.23 20.81 -25.50
C GLY A 9 5.79 21.16 -25.12
N LEU A 10 4.86 20.72 -25.96
CA LEU A 10 3.41 20.76 -25.70
C LEU A 10 3.11 19.63 -24.70
N VAL A 11 2.83 19.97 -23.45
CA VAL A 11 2.23 19.04 -22.49
C VAL A 11 0.76 18.91 -22.88
N ALA A 12 0.42 17.85 -23.59
CA ALA A 12 -0.96 17.47 -23.85
C ALA A 12 -1.53 16.83 -22.58
N VAL A 13 -2.35 17.59 -21.85
CA VAL A 13 -3.23 17.02 -20.81
C VAL A 13 -4.25 16.16 -21.54
N LEU A 14 -4.03 14.85 -21.52
CA LEU A 14 -4.99 13.87 -22.03
C LEU A 14 -6.10 13.74 -20.98
N ALA A 15 -7.23 14.39 -21.22
CA ALA A 15 -8.46 14.12 -20.48
C ALA A 15 -8.92 12.70 -20.88
N MET A 16 -8.58 11.70 -20.04
CA MET A 16 -9.17 10.37 -20.16
C MET A 16 -10.65 10.45 -19.82
N THR A 17 -11.50 10.38 -20.84
CA THR A 17 -12.92 10.06 -20.66
C THR A 17 -12.99 8.62 -20.15
N MET A 18 -13.33 8.46 -18.87
CA MET A 18 -13.65 7.15 -18.30
C MET A 18 -14.89 6.59 -18.99
N THR A 19 -14.68 5.71 -19.96
CA THR A 19 -15.72 4.79 -20.37
C THR A 19 -15.83 3.74 -19.28
N SER A 20 -16.98 3.68 -18.62
CA SER A 20 -17.34 2.63 -17.66
C SER A 20 -17.28 1.28 -18.39
N THR A 21 -16.14 0.63 -18.35
CA THR A 21 -16.03 -0.79 -18.65
C THR A 21 -16.57 -1.54 -17.42
N THR A 22 -17.51 -2.43 -17.64
CA THR A 22 -17.94 -3.43 -16.65
C THR A 22 -16.70 -3.98 -15.93
N ALA A 23 -16.67 -3.80 -14.60
CA ALA A 23 -15.59 -4.31 -13.75
C ALA A 23 -15.48 -5.83 -14.00
N GLY A 24 -14.50 -6.24 -14.77
CA GLY A 24 -14.00 -7.62 -14.75
C GLY A 24 -13.43 -7.86 -13.34
N ALA A 25 -13.62 -9.06 -12.81
CA ALA A 25 -13.13 -9.45 -11.51
C ALA A 25 -11.65 -9.04 -11.34
N THR A 26 -11.39 -8.09 -10.45
CA THR A 26 -10.10 -7.40 -10.33
C THR A 26 -9.06 -8.13 -9.47
N GLY A 27 -9.28 -9.40 -9.16
CA GLY A 27 -8.29 -10.26 -8.52
C GLY A 27 -8.44 -10.45 -7.01
N PHE A 28 -9.25 -9.67 -6.30
CA PHE A 28 -9.58 -9.89 -4.89
C PHE A 28 -11.09 -9.81 -4.68
N ASP A 29 -11.63 -10.69 -3.82
CA ASP A 29 -13.04 -10.68 -3.43
C ASP A 29 -13.29 -9.67 -2.30
N GLU A 30 -12.27 -9.44 -1.48
CA GLU A 30 -12.29 -8.58 -0.31
C GLU A 30 -10.89 -8.08 -0.01
N ILE A 31 -10.78 -6.90 0.57
CA ILE A 31 -9.55 -6.39 1.19
C ILE A 31 -9.88 -6.13 2.66
N VAL A 32 -9.08 -6.68 3.58
CA VAL A 32 -9.20 -6.42 5.01
C VAL A 32 -7.98 -5.62 5.47
N PHE A 33 -8.23 -4.53 6.19
CA PHE A 33 -7.17 -3.62 6.63
C PHE A 33 -6.99 -3.68 8.15
N PHE A 34 -5.75 -3.87 8.56
CA PHE A 34 -5.28 -3.74 9.93
C PHE A 34 -4.17 -2.69 10.00
N GLY A 35 -4.12 -1.93 11.08
CA GLY A 35 -3.09 -0.91 11.21
C GLY A 35 -3.39 0.16 12.26
N ASP A 36 -2.78 1.30 12.03
CA ASP A 36 -2.85 2.48 12.89
C ASP A 36 -3.54 3.68 12.19
N SER A 37 -3.18 4.91 12.60
CA SER A 37 -3.76 6.15 12.04
C SER A 37 -3.53 6.33 10.54
N LEU A 38 -2.47 5.74 9.96
CA LEU A 38 -2.26 5.79 8.51
C LEU A 38 -3.35 5.02 7.75
N THR A 39 -3.94 4.03 8.39
CA THR A 39 -4.86 3.06 7.77
C THR A 39 -6.31 3.19 8.26
N ASP A 40 -6.55 3.82 9.41
CA ASP A 40 -7.89 4.03 9.98
C ASP A 40 -8.74 4.93 9.07
N THR A 41 -9.87 4.42 8.60
CA THR A 41 -10.83 5.15 7.75
C THR A 41 -12.04 5.69 8.53
N GLY A 42 -11.94 5.71 9.87
CA GLY A 42 -12.95 6.33 10.72
C GLY A 42 -13.38 5.54 11.95
N ASN A 43 -12.68 4.47 12.33
CA ASN A 43 -13.00 3.72 13.56
C ASN A 43 -12.88 4.62 14.79
N VAL A 44 -11.78 5.36 14.94
CA VAL A 44 -11.63 6.33 16.05
C VAL A 44 -12.67 7.44 15.96
N TRP A 45 -12.94 7.95 14.75
CA TRP A 45 -13.92 9.01 14.56
C TRP A 45 -15.33 8.61 15.07
N TRP A 46 -15.76 7.41 14.71
CA TRP A 46 -17.05 6.87 15.16
C TRP A 46 -17.07 6.59 16.66
N ALA A 47 -16.02 6.00 17.20
CA ALA A 47 -15.93 5.65 18.61
C ALA A 47 -15.87 6.88 19.52
N THR A 48 -15.26 7.97 19.06
CA THR A 48 -15.09 9.20 19.84
C THR A 48 -16.15 10.26 19.58
N GLY A 49 -16.99 10.07 18.56
CA GLY A 49 -17.98 11.05 18.14
C GLY A 49 -17.36 12.24 17.39
N GLY A 50 -16.26 12.04 16.63
CA GLY A 50 -15.74 13.05 15.71
C GLY A 50 -14.26 13.41 15.83
N PHE A 51 -13.42 12.54 16.36
CA PHE A 51 -11.97 12.73 16.35
C PHE A 51 -11.30 11.83 15.26
N PRO A 52 -10.38 12.32 14.42
CA PRO A 52 -9.89 13.70 14.38
C PRO A 52 -10.95 14.68 13.84
N PRO A 53 -11.02 15.90 14.43
CA PRO A 53 -11.98 16.92 14.00
C PRO A 53 -11.53 17.63 12.72
N PRO A 54 -12.38 18.46 12.06
CA PRO A 54 -11.90 19.40 11.07
C PRO A 54 -10.71 20.21 11.61
N PRO A 55 -9.67 20.49 10.81
CA PRO A 55 -9.60 20.40 9.35
C PRO A 55 -9.03 19.09 8.79
N TYR A 56 -8.99 18.02 9.54
CA TYR A 56 -8.70 16.71 8.96
C TYR A 56 -9.79 16.30 7.98
N PHE A 57 -9.48 15.38 7.07
CA PHE A 57 -10.49 14.81 6.17
C PHE A 57 -11.63 14.19 6.99
N GLN A 58 -12.87 14.57 6.71
CA GLN A 58 -14.04 14.20 7.53
C GLN A 58 -14.85 13.04 6.92
N GLY A 59 -14.28 12.35 5.93
CA GLY A 59 -14.96 11.28 5.25
C GLY A 59 -15.85 11.74 4.12
N THR A 60 -16.49 10.78 3.46
CA THR A 60 -17.45 11.02 2.39
C THR A 60 -18.87 11.11 2.95
N SER A 61 -19.69 12.01 2.40
CA SER A 61 -21.10 12.10 2.77
C SER A 61 -21.88 10.88 2.23
N GLY A 62 -22.58 10.18 3.10
CA GLY A 62 -23.40 9.04 2.72
C GLY A 62 -23.82 8.22 3.94
N ALA A 63 -24.63 7.18 3.74
CA ALA A 63 -24.88 6.18 4.77
C ALA A 63 -23.86 5.02 4.61
N PRO A 64 -23.52 4.27 5.68
CA PRO A 64 -22.75 3.05 5.52
C PRO A 64 -23.39 2.14 4.44
N PRO A 65 -22.58 1.47 3.59
CA PRO A 65 -21.13 1.34 3.63
C PRO A 65 -20.34 2.45 2.89
N ASP A 66 -20.99 3.47 2.34
CA ASP A 66 -20.36 4.52 1.54
C ASP A 66 -19.72 5.63 2.37
N PHE A 67 -19.98 5.65 3.67
CA PHE A 67 -19.46 6.64 4.60
C PHE A 67 -18.19 6.13 5.28
N THR A 68 -17.13 6.91 5.15
CA THR A 68 -15.93 6.82 6.01
C THR A 68 -16.00 7.93 7.07
N GLY A 69 -15.31 7.76 8.19
CA GLY A 69 -15.21 8.79 9.22
C GLY A 69 -14.07 9.77 8.97
N GLY A 70 -13.74 10.58 9.95
CA GLY A 70 -12.54 11.42 9.96
C GLY A 70 -11.28 10.56 9.92
N GLN A 71 -10.26 11.04 9.17
CA GLN A 71 -9.01 10.32 8.92
C GLN A 71 -7.83 11.25 9.13
N TRP A 72 -6.66 10.71 9.45
CA TRP A 72 -5.42 11.48 9.63
C TRP A 72 -4.80 11.87 8.28
N SER A 73 -5.56 12.61 7.51
CA SER A 73 -5.24 13.11 6.17
C SER A 73 -5.68 14.55 6.03
N SER A 74 -5.12 15.29 5.08
CA SER A 74 -5.55 16.66 4.77
C SER A 74 -6.96 16.68 4.17
N PRO A 75 -7.69 17.81 4.29
CA PRO A 75 -9.12 17.87 3.94
C PRO A 75 -9.45 17.56 2.48
N GLU A 76 -8.45 17.59 1.57
CA GLU A 76 -8.64 17.37 0.15
C GLU A 76 -8.94 15.91 -0.21
N GLY A 77 -8.56 14.94 0.66
CA GLY A 77 -8.77 13.54 0.35
C GLY A 77 -8.52 12.58 1.50
N PRO A 78 -8.93 11.31 1.32
CA PRO A 78 -8.82 10.27 2.33
C PRO A 78 -7.38 9.76 2.51
N SER A 79 -7.18 8.97 3.57
CA SER A 79 -5.99 8.13 3.73
C SER A 79 -5.95 7.01 2.68
N TRP A 80 -4.77 6.42 2.49
CA TRP A 80 -4.43 5.49 1.42
C TRP A 80 -5.38 4.28 1.23
N PRO A 81 -6.03 3.70 2.27
CA PRO A 81 -6.88 2.53 2.07
C PRO A 81 -8.08 2.77 1.15
N THR A 82 -8.64 4.00 1.19
CA THR A 82 -9.80 4.34 0.38
C THR A 82 -9.47 4.37 -1.12
N PRO A 83 -8.49 5.14 -1.62
CA PRO A 83 -8.10 5.08 -3.03
C PRO A 83 -7.55 3.70 -3.42
N PHE A 84 -6.77 3.03 -2.57
CA PHE A 84 -6.26 1.69 -2.85
C PHE A 84 -7.38 0.67 -3.08
N ALA A 85 -8.37 0.59 -2.19
CA ALA A 85 -9.51 -0.33 -2.37
C ALA A 85 -10.31 0.00 -3.63
N SER A 86 -10.41 1.28 -3.99
CA SER A 86 -11.12 1.74 -5.20
C SER A 86 -10.52 1.20 -6.50
N GLU A 87 -9.20 0.98 -6.56
CA GLU A 87 -8.53 0.36 -7.74
C GLU A 87 -9.05 -1.05 -8.03
N PHE A 88 -9.55 -1.74 -7.01
CA PHE A 88 -10.17 -3.07 -7.13
C PHE A 88 -11.70 -3.03 -7.19
N GLY A 89 -12.32 -1.84 -7.24
CA GLY A 89 -13.78 -1.68 -7.13
C GLY A 89 -14.33 -2.06 -5.76
N LEU A 90 -13.46 -2.09 -4.74
CA LEU A 90 -13.77 -2.41 -3.35
C LEU A 90 -13.77 -1.15 -2.48
N ARG A 91 -14.04 -1.31 -1.18
CA ARG A 91 -14.13 -0.23 -0.20
C ARG A 91 -13.26 -0.51 1.01
N ALA A 92 -12.93 0.56 1.75
CA ALA A 92 -12.24 0.51 3.03
C ALA A 92 -13.17 1.14 4.10
N THR A 93 -14.24 0.42 4.45
CA THR A 93 -15.25 0.89 5.41
C THR A 93 -14.83 0.55 6.85
N PRO A 94 -14.97 1.45 7.84
CA PRO A 94 -14.62 1.16 9.23
C PRO A 94 -15.35 -0.06 9.80
N SER A 95 -14.67 -0.90 10.60
CA SER A 95 -15.25 -2.09 11.22
C SER A 95 -16.38 -1.77 12.20
N VAL A 96 -16.30 -0.64 12.92
CA VAL A 96 -17.32 -0.19 13.87
C VAL A 96 -18.70 0.05 13.24
N VAL A 97 -18.78 0.18 11.91
CA VAL A 97 -20.02 0.27 11.15
C VAL A 97 -20.27 -0.94 10.27
N GLY A 98 -19.60 -2.06 10.57
CA GLY A 98 -19.75 -3.34 9.87
C GLY A 98 -18.92 -3.46 8.60
N GLY A 99 -17.84 -2.71 8.47
CA GLY A 99 -16.92 -2.75 7.33
C GLY A 99 -15.72 -3.67 7.53
N ASN A 100 -14.74 -3.51 6.65
CA ASN A 100 -13.56 -4.35 6.47
C ASN A 100 -12.25 -3.68 6.92
N ASN A 101 -12.30 -2.47 7.45
CA ASN A 101 -11.14 -1.76 7.96
C ASN A 101 -11.16 -1.79 9.50
N TYR A 102 -10.26 -2.58 10.07
CA TYR A 102 -10.09 -2.80 11.51
C TYR A 102 -8.97 -1.94 12.12
N ALA A 103 -8.31 -1.08 11.33
CA ALA A 103 -7.25 -0.21 11.80
C ALA A 103 -7.77 0.87 12.75
N TRP A 104 -6.96 1.22 13.76
CA TRP A 104 -7.30 2.23 14.76
C TRP A 104 -6.16 3.23 14.94
N GLY A 105 -6.48 4.53 14.92
CA GLY A 105 -5.51 5.58 15.22
C GLY A 105 -4.81 5.35 16.55
N GLY A 106 -3.47 5.47 16.56
CA GLY A 106 -2.64 5.24 17.75
C GLY A 106 -2.33 3.77 18.07
N ALA A 107 -2.86 2.82 17.29
CA ALA A 107 -2.61 1.39 17.52
C ALA A 107 -1.13 1.04 17.37
N ARG A 108 -0.71 0.02 18.13
CA ARG A 108 0.61 -0.63 18.06
C ARG A 108 0.45 -2.10 17.72
N THR A 109 1.57 -2.77 17.52
CA THR A 109 1.62 -4.23 17.46
C THR A 109 1.32 -4.83 18.84
N GLY A 110 0.99 -6.12 18.91
CA GLY A 110 0.67 -6.77 20.18
C GLY A 110 -0.76 -6.54 20.63
N THR A 111 -0.98 -6.59 21.95
CA THR A 111 -2.27 -6.45 22.61
C THR A 111 -2.24 -5.23 23.53
N ASN A 112 -3.22 -4.33 23.38
CA ASN A 112 -3.35 -3.20 24.29
C ASN A 112 -3.68 -3.72 25.70
N PRO A 113 -2.87 -3.35 26.71
CA PRO A 113 -3.11 -3.77 28.09
C PRO A 113 -4.34 -3.07 28.71
N ASP A 114 -4.80 -1.92 28.15
CA ASP A 114 -6.02 -1.25 28.59
C ASP A 114 -7.22 -1.77 27.81
N PRO A 115 -8.14 -2.55 28.42
CA PRO A 115 -9.32 -3.10 27.73
C PRO A 115 -10.31 -2.04 27.23
N SER A 116 -10.24 -0.82 27.75
CA SER A 116 -11.07 0.32 27.30
C SER A 116 -10.36 1.17 26.24
N GLY A 117 -9.13 0.84 25.92
CA GLY A 117 -8.29 1.59 25.02
C GLY A 117 -8.41 1.19 23.55
N THR A 118 -7.60 1.82 22.72
CA THR A 118 -7.48 1.55 21.28
C THR A 118 -7.12 0.08 21.02
N PRO A 119 -7.87 -0.66 20.19
CA PRO A 119 -7.51 -2.02 19.81
C PRO A 119 -6.17 -2.02 19.04
N TRP A 120 -5.19 -2.78 19.55
CA TRP A 120 -3.93 -3.01 18.86
C TRP A 120 -4.05 -4.22 17.91
N LEU A 121 -3.00 -4.53 17.14
CA LEU A 121 -3.06 -5.50 16.06
C LEU A 121 -3.68 -6.85 16.43
N ASP A 122 -3.32 -7.44 17.57
CA ASP A 122 -3.87 -8.73 18.01
C ASP A 122 -5.39 -8.67 18.24
N GLN A 123 -5.86 -7.55 18.81
CA GLN A 123 -7.28 -7.32 19.06
C GLN A 123 -8.04 -7.04 17.77
N GLN A 124 -7.45 -6.26 16.83
CA GLN A 124 -8.02 -6.02 15.51
C GLN A 124 -8.21 -7.34 14.73
N VAL A 125 -7.17 -8.18 14.70
CA VAL A 125 -7.23 -9.50 14.04
C VAL A 125 -8.20 -10.43 14.77
N GLY A 126 -8.24 -10.39 16.11
CA GLY A 126 -9.19 -11.14 16.91
C GLY A 126 -10.64 -10.77 16.62
N GLU A 127 -10.94 -9.47 16.47
CA GLU A 127 -12.27 -8.98 16.08
C GLU A 127 -12.66 -9.50 14.69
N TYR A 128 -11.78 -9.34 13.70
CA TYR A 128 -12.04 -9.87 12.35
C TYR A 128 -12.30 -11.38 12.34
N LEU A 129 -11.45 -12.16 12.99
CA LEU A 129 -11.57 -13.63 13.03
C LEU A 129 -12.77 -14.12 13.88
N GLY A 130 -13.39 -13.26 14.66
CA GLY A 130 -14.68 -13.52 15.31
C GLY A 130 -15.86 -13.55 14.34
N GLY A 131 -15.70 -13.00 13.14
CA GLY A 131 -16.66 -13.03 12.03
C GLY A 131 -16.40 -14.18 11.04
N SER A 132 -16.62 -13.90 9.75
CA SER A 132 -16.33 -14.84 8.67
C SER A 132 -14.83 -14.99 8.46
N PRO A 133 -14.30 -16.21 8.28
CA PRO A 133 -12.87 -16.39 8.01
C PRO A 133 -12.50 -15.84 6.62
N PRO A 134 -11.23 -15.44 6.42
CA PRO A 134 -10.75 -15.05 5.10
C PRO A 134 -10.79 -16.21 4.11
N THR A 135 -10.91 -15.88 2.84
CA THR A 135 -10.78 -16.82 1.71
C THR A 135 -9.41 -16.62 1.04
N PRO A 136 -8.97 -17.52 0.15
CA PRO A 136 -7.78 -17.26 -0.66
C PRO A 136 -7.86 -16.00 -1.53
N GLY A 137 -9.08 -15.50 -1.77
CA GLY A 137 -9.36 -14.26 -2.49
C GLY A 137 -9.38 -13.00 -1.62
N THR A 138 -9.23 -13.13 -0.32
CA THR A 138 -9.13 -12.00 0.60
C THR A 138 -7.70 -11.48 0.63
N LEU A 139 -7.47 -10.20 0.27
CA LEU A 139 -6.21 -9.51 0.52
C LEU A 139 -6.21 -9.00 1.96
N ILE A 140 -5.22 -9.40 2.72
CA ILE A 140 -4.96 -8.91 4.08
C ILE A 140 -3.89 -7.84 4.03
N SER A 141 -4.23 -6.61 4.41
CA SER A 141 -3.26 -5.53 4.57
C SER A 141 -2.95 -5.31 6.05
N ILE A 142 -1.65 -5.31 6.41
CA ILE A 142 -1.16 -5.02 7.77
C ILE A 142 -0.12 -3.90 7.66
N PHE A 143 -0.53 -2.65 7.93
CA PHE A 143 0.37 -1.50 7.91
C PHE A 143 0.39 -0.87 9.30
N ILE A 144 1.39 -1.27 10.11
CA ILE A 144 1.52 -0.93 11.51
C ILE A 144 3.01 -0.92 11.92
N GLY A 145 3.32 -0.32 13.07
CA GLY A 145 4.66 -0.28 13.65
C GLY A 145 5.20 1.14 13.81
N GLY A 146 4.59 2.13 13.13
CA GLY A 146 4.99 3.53 13.28
C GLY A 146 4.92 4.02 14.73
N ASN A 147 3.85 3.67 15.44
CA ASN A 147 3.69 4.00 16.85
C ASN A 147 4.62 3.20 17.77
N ASP A 148 4.97 1.97 17.41
CA ASP A 148 5.95 1.17 18.15
C ASP A 148 7.32 1.83 18.08
N VAL A 149 7.79 2.17 16.87
CA VAL A 149 9.06 2.88 16.66
C VAL A 149 9.07 4.22 17.37
N ALA A 150 8.05 5.06 17.17
CA ALA A 150 8.00 6.43 17.72
C ALA A 150 8.03 6.47 19.25
N ASN A 151 7.49 5.45 19.92
CA ASN A 151 7.35 5.41 21.38
C ASN A 151 8.39 4.55 22.11
N ASN A 152 9.15 3.70 21.39
CA ASN A 152 10.10 2.76 21.98
C ASN A 152 11.49 2.86 21.32
N LEU A 153 11.96 4.09 21.05
CA LEU A 153 13.30 4.31 20.48
C LEU A 153 14.39 3.67 21.35
N GLY A 154 15.19 2.79 20.76
CA GLY A 154 16.28 2.12 21.44
C GLY A 154 15.88 0.89 22.26
N ASP A 155 14.61 0.54 22.30
CA ASP A 155 14.11 -0.65 22.99
C ASP A 155 14.06 -1.86 22.05
N LEU A 156 15.10 -2.71 22.12
CA LEU A 156 15.21 -3.89 21.29
C LEU A 156 14.14 -4.94 21.63
N GLU A 157 13.76 -5.08 22.90
CA GLU A 157 12.73 -6.03 23.33
C GLU A 157 11.36 -5.64 22.73
N ALA A 158 11.03 -4.35 22.76
CA ALA A 158 9.81 -3.85 22.13
C ALA A 158 9.82 -4.04 20.59
N LEU A 159 10.98 -3.88 19.94
CA LEU A 159 11.12 -4.16 18.50
C LEU A 159 10.87 -5.64 18.20
N GLU A 160 11.56 -6.55 18.89
CA GLU A 160 11.42 -7.99 18.69
C GLU A 160 10.00 -8.47 18.98
N ALA A 161 9.37 -7.98 20.04
CA ALA A 161 7.97 -8.26 20.38
C ALA A 161 7.02 -7.78 19.29
N GLY A 162 7.26 -6.59 18.74
CA GLY A 162 6.45 -6.03 17.66
C GLY A 162 6.51 -6.85 16.37
N ILE A 163 7.71 -7.24 15.94
CA ILE A 163 7.91 -8.09 14.76
C ILE A 163 7.28 -9.48 14.99
N THR A 164 7.47 -10.07 16.17
CA THR A 164 6.84 -11.34 16.55
C THR A 164 5.32 -11.25 16.53
N SER A 165 4.75 -10.13 16.97
CA SER A 165 3.31 -9.92 16.90
C SER A 165 2.82 -9.93 15.46
N ILE A 166 3.44 -9.16 14.55
CA ILE A 166 3.06 -9.09 13.13
C ILE A 166 3.09 -10.50 12.52
N THR A 167 4.19 -11.25 12.68
CA THR A 167 4.33 -12.60 12.12
C THR A 167 3.32 -13.59 12.69
N THR A 168 3.02 -13.46 13.97
CA THR A 168 1.99 -14.27 14.64
C THR A 168 0.60 -14.00 14.05
N GLN A 169 0.24 -12.75 13.80
CA GLN A 169 -1.06 -12.42 13.21
C GLN A 169 -1.15 -12.86 11.75
N ILE A 170 -0.08 -12.75 10.96
CA ILE A 170 -0.03 -13.28 9.60
C ILE A 170 -0.28 -14.81 9.63
N THR A 171 0.41 -15.54 10.52
CA THR A 171 0.25 -16.98 10.66
C THR A 171 -1.18 -17.37 11.07
N LYS A 172 -1.76 -16.67 12.05
CA LYS A 172 -3.16 -16.88 12.45
C LYS A 172 -4.13 -16.69 11.28
N LEU A 173 -3.94 -15.64 10.49
CA LEU A 173 -4.78 -15.34 9.33
C LEU A 173 -4.60 -16.39 8.22
N TYR A 174 -3.35 -16.82 7.98
CA TYR A 174 -3.04 -17.90 7.05
C TYR A 174 -3.72 -19.22 7.44
N ASP A 175 -3.65 -19.61 8.70
CA ASP A 175 -4.29 -20.82 9.24
C ASP A 175 -5.82 -20.80 9.12
N ARG A 176 -6.39 -19.57 9.02
CA ARG A 176 -7.82 -19.36 8.82
C ARG A 176 -8.24 -19.22 7.35
N GLY A 177 -7.31 -19.32 6.40
CA GLY A 177 -7.58 -19.39 4.97
C GLY A 177 -7.01 -18.23 4.13
N ALA A 178 -6.47 -17.18 4.74
CA ALA A 178 -5.83 -16.09 3.99
C ALA A 178 -4.61 -16.61 3.21
N ARG A 179 -4.41 -16.06 1.99
CA ARG A 179 -3.27 -16.40 1.13
C ARG A 179 -2.59 -15.19 0.54
N GLN A 180 -3.22 -14.03 0.59
CA GLN A 180 -2.71 -12.79 0.00
C GLN A 180 -2.46 -11.78 1.11
N PHE A 181 -1.22 -11.31 1.24
CA PHE A 181 -0.81 -10.37 2.28
C PHE A 181 -0.09 -9.18 1.66
N LEU A 182 -0.40 -7.99 2.15
CA LEU A 182 0.26 -6.72 1.85
C LEU A 182 0.75 -6.13 3.16
N VAL A 183 2.07 -6.13 3.37
CA VAL A 183 2.70 -5.71 4.64
C VAL A 183 3.74 -4.63 4.35
N PRO A 184 3.32 -3.35 4.24
CA PRO A 184 4.26 -2.24 4.05
C PRO A 184 5.19 -2.09 5.25
N ASN A 185 6.41 -1.61 5.00
CA ASN A 185 7.31 -1.23 6.09
C ASN A 185 6.95 0.15 6.66
N VAL A 186 7.57 0.52 7.78
CA VAL A 186 7.35 1.80 8.46
C VAL A 186 8.05 2.94 7.71
N PRO A 187 7.36 4.08 7.44
CA PRO A 187 7.98 5.28 6.88
C PRO A 187 9.04 5.84 7.84
N ASP A 188 9.93 6.71 7.36
CA ASP A 188 10.98 7.31 8.19
C ASP A 188 10.39 8.18 9.30
N ILE A 189 10.31 7.63 10.51
CA ILE A 189 9.80 8.33 11.69
C ILE A 189 10.67 9.54 12.01
N GLY A 190 11.99 9.44 11.84
CA GLY A 190 12.90 10.55 12.08
C GLY A 190 12.76 11.71 11.09
N ALA A 191 12.21 11.48 9.89
CA ALA A 191 11.94 12.53 8.91
C ALA A 191 10.66 13.32 9.20
N THR A 192 9.78 12.85 10.08
CA THR A 192 8.53 13.56 10.41
C THR A 192 8.81 14.89 11.10
N PRO A 193 7.99 15.93 10.88
CA PRO A 193 8.13 17.21 11.58
C PRO A 193 8.19 17.07 13.10
N GLU A 194 7.46 16.10 13.68
CA GLU A 194 7.45 15.78 15.10
C GLU A 194 8.85 15.45 15.65
N PHE A 195 9.64 14.68 14.89
CA PHE A 195 10.98 14.30 15.31
C PHE A 195 12.03 15.34 14.93
N GLN A 196 11.82 16.06 13.82
CA GLN A 196 12.72 17.14 13.39
C GLN A 196 12.78 18.29 14.41
N ILE A 197 11.64 18.68 15.01
CA ILE A 197 11.61 19.72 16.05
C ILE A 197 12.27 19.30 17.36
N ARG A 198 12.49 18.01 17.60
CA ARG A 198 13.21 17.50 18.79
C ARG A 198 14.73 17.60 18.65
N GLY A 199 15.21 18.00 17.47
CA GLY A 199 16.62 18.18 17.17
C GLY A 199 17.24 17.08 16.32
N PRO A 200 18.35 17.39 15.63
CA PRO A 200 18.92 16.50 14.61
C PRO A 200 19.42 15.16 15.17
N GLU A 201 19.88 15.11 16.40
CA GLU A 201 20.36 13.87 17.03
C GLU A 201 19.21 12.90 17.29
N ILE A 202 18.07 13.39 17.79
CA ILE A 202 16.89 12.58 18.06
C ILE A 202 16.24 12.14 16.73
N ALA A 203 16.16 13.03 15.75
CA ALA A 203 15.66 12.70 14.43
C ALA A 203 16.52 11.61 13.74
N ALA A 204 17.85 11.76 13.76
CA ALA A 204 18.75 10.75 13.22
C ALA A 204 18.64 9.41 13.94
N PHE A 205 18.47 9.42 15.26
CA PHE A 205 18.29 8.21 16.05
C PHE A 205 16.95 7.52 15.73
N ALA A 206 15.87 8.28 15.54
CA ALA A 206 14.58 7.74 15.13
C ALA A 206 14.64 7.15 13.70
N THR A 207 15.33 7.80 12.76
CA THR A 207 15.60 7.24 11.42
C THR A 207 16.38 5.93 11.52
N PHE A 208 17.47 5.90 12.33
CA PHE A 208 18.24 4.68 12.54
C PHE A 208 17.36 3.55 13.12
N TRP A 209 16.50 3.87 14.09
CA TRP A 209 15.63 2.88 14.72
C TRP A 209 14.54 2.38 13.76
N THR A 210 14.01 3.25 12.89
CA THR A 210 13.11 2.85 11.81
C THR A 210 13.79 1.87 10.85
N ILE A 211 15.07 2.08 10.51
CA ILE A 211 15.84 1.14 9.67
C ILE A 211 16.00 -0.21 10.36
N GLN A 212 16.27 -0.24 11.69
CA GLN A 212 16.36 -1.52 12.44
C GLN A 212 15.02 -2.28 12.40
N TRP A 213 13.90 -1.56 12.64
CA TRP A 213 12.57 -2.14 12.56
C TRP A 213 12.29 -2.73 11.16
N ASN A 214 12.51 -1.95 10.12
CA ASN A 214 12.24 -2.35 8.74
C ASN A 214 13.12 -3.53 8.29
N THR A 215 14.37 -3.57 8.75
CA THR A 215 15.29 -4.69 8.48
C THR A 215 14.79 -5.98 9.16
N ALA A 216 14.39 -5.89 10.42
CA ALA A 216 13.84 -7.03 11.15
C ALA A 216 12.52 -7.51 10.53
N LEU A 217 11.64 -6.59 10.14
CA LEU A 217 10.38 -6.92 9.46
C LEU A 217 10.64 -7.64 8.13
N ALA A 218 11.53 -7.11 7.30
CA ALA A 218 11.86 -7.72 6.00
C ALA A 218 12.43 -9.14 6.18
N THR A 219 13.31 -9.35 7.17
CA THR A 219 13.85 -10.67 7.49
C THR A 219 12.73 -11.64 7.89
N ALA A 220 11.86 -11.22 8.81
CA ALA A 220 10.76 -12.06 9.30
C ALA A 220 9.73 -12.40 8.20
N LEU A 221 9.42 -11.45 7.30
CA LEU A 221 8.53 -11.71 6.16
C LEU A 221 9.19 -12.68 5.16
N GLY A 222 10.49 -12.59 4.94
CA GLY A 222 11.25 -13.54 4.12
C GLY A 222 11.21 -14.96 4.69
N GLU A 223 11.36 -15.11 6.02
CA GLU A 223 11.22 -16.40 6.70
C GLU A 223 9.80 -16.95 6.60
N LEU A 224 8.77 -16.11 6.79
CA LEU A 224 7.37 -16.51 6.63
C LEU A 224 7.06 -16.99 5.21
N SER A 225 7.60 -16.34 4.19
CA SER A 225 7.40 -16.76 2.79
C SER A 225 7.94 -18.18 2.52
N MET A 226 8.96 -18.62 3.26
CA MET A 226 9.46 -20.00 3.18
C MET A 226 8.62 -20.97 4.00
N LEU A 227 8.04 -20.54 5.12
CA LEU A 227 7.23 -21.36 6.02
C LEU A 227 5.76 -21.51 5.57
N LEU A 228 5.27 -20.54 4.80
CA LEU A 228 3.89 -20.46 4.33
C LEU A 228 3.84 -20.50 2.79
N PRO A 229 4.12 -21.65 2.16
CA PRO A 229 4.39 -21.75 0.72
C PRO A 229 3.21 -21.35 -0.18
N GLU A 230 1.99 -21.34 0.35
CA GLU A 230 0.81 -20.88 -0.40
C GLU A 230 0.51 -19.38 -0.19
N ALA A 231 1.27 -18.70 0.68
CA ALA A 231 1.09 -17.28 0.94
C ALA A 231 1.86 -16.45 -0.07
N VAL A 232 1.19 -15.46 -0.65
CA VAL A 232 1.80 -14.36 -1.41
C VAL A 232 1.94 -13.18 -0.45
N ILE A 233 3.16 -12.84 -0.09
CA ILE A 233 3.46 -11.72 0.82
C ILE A 233 4.12 -10.61 0.02
N SER A 234 3.39 -9.53 -0.23
CA SER A 234 3.88 -8.31 -0.87
C SER A 234 4.26 -7.28 0.19
N SER A 235 5.38 -6.59 0.03
CA SER A 235 5.81 -5.54 0.94
C SER A 235 6.23 -4.30 0.14
N LEU A 236 5.64 -3.14 0.47
CA LEU A 236 6.06 -1.85 -0.07
C LEU A 236 7.11 -1.24 0.85
N ASP A 237 8.22 -0.79 0.27
CA ASP A 237 9.21 0.01 0.99
C ASP A 237 8.76 1.49 1.04
N VAL A 238 7.86 1.79 2.01
CA VAL A 238 7.35 3.15 2.25
C VAL A 238 8.47 4.07 2.75
N PHE A 239 9.47 3.51 3.44
CA PHE A 239 10.65 4.26 3.86
C PHE A 239 11.45 4.79 2.66
N ALA A 240 11.70 3.95 1.66
CA ALA A 240 12.36 4.36 0.43
C ALA A 240 11.47 5.30 -0.41
N LEU A 241 10.17 5.02 -0.52
CA LEU A 241 9.20 5.85 -1.23
C LEU A 241 9.22 7.31 -0.72
N GLY A 242 9.25 7.50 0.62
CA GLY A 242 9.34 8.82 1.24
C GLY A 242 10.67 9.56 1.05
N LYS A 243 11.67 8.92 0.42
CA LYS A 243 12.99 9.49 0.09
C LYS A 243 13.24 9.57 -1.41
N ASP A 244 12.32 9.06 -2.22
CA ASP A 244 12.45 9.06 -3.68
C ASP A 244 12.43 10.51 -4.21
N PRO A 245 13.45 10.96 -4.94
CA PRO A 245 13.50 12.30 -5.50
C PRO A 245 12.35 12.60 -6.46
N GLU A 246 11.82 11.62 -7.19
CA GLU A 246 10.68 11.79 -8.11
C GLU A 246 9.40 12.02 -7.30
N VAL A 247 9.21 11.31 -6.21
CA VAL A 247 8.11 11.53 -5.27
C VAL A 247 8.22 12.89 -4.61
N LEU A 248 9.38 13.20 -4.02
CA LEU A 248 9.60 14.47 -3.31
C LEU A 248 9.49 15.69 -4.21
N SER A 249 9.85 15.58 -5.50
CA SER A 249 9.75 16.68 -6.46
C SER A 249 8.32 17.13 -6.75
N GLN A 250 7.31 16.35 -6.35
CA GLN A 250 5.90 16.69 -6.51
C GLN A 250 5.39 17.68 -5.45
N PHE A 251 6.18 17.90 -4.39
CA PHE A 251 5.81 18.76 -3.26
C PHE A 251 6.67 20.03 -3.23
N ALA A 252 6.05 21.13 -2.85
CA ALA A 252 6.76 22.37 -2.57
C ALA A 252 7.42 22.37 -1.18
N ASN A 253 6.87 21.57 -0.25
CA ASN A 253 7.39 21.40 1.11
C ASN A 253 7.35 19.93 1.51
N THR A 254 8.51 19.39 1.85
CA THR A 254 8.69 17.97 2.22
C THR A 254 9.14 17.78 3.68
N THR A 255 9.23 18.87 4.45
CA THR A 255 9.81 18.85 5.81
C THR A 255 8.92 19.41 6.89
N ASP A 256 8.06 20.40 6.56
CA ASP A 256 7.21 21.05 7.55
C ASP A 256 5.79 20.48 7.54
N ALA A 257 5.12 20.57 8.69
CA ALA A 257 3.70 20.31 8.80
C ALA A 257 2.87 21.44 8.15
N CYS A 258 1.86 21.08 7.33
CA CYS A 258 0.90 22.05 6.81
C CYS A 258 -0.06 22.54 7.90
N LEU A 259 -0.56 21.61 8.75
CA LEU A 259 -1.37 21.90 9.92
C LEU A 259 -0.48 22.01 11.15
N THR A 260 -0.52 23.18 11.81
CA THR A 260 0.14 23.44 13.08
C THR A 260 -0.89 23.85 14.14
N LEU A 261 -0.46 24.03 15.38
CA LEU A 261 -1.35 24.51 16.46
C LEU A 261 -1.91 25.92 16.20
N SER A 262 -1.27 26.70 15.33
CA SER A 262 -1.61 28.11 15.11
C SER A 262 -2.04 28.45 13.69
N SER A 263 -1.83 27.56 12.73
CA SER A 263 -2.06 27.87 11.32
C SER A 263 -2.24 26.61 10.46
N ILE A 264 -2.85 26.84 9.30
CA ILE A 264 -2.89 25.87 8.19
C ILE A 264 -2.18 26.53 7.02
N CYS A 265 -1.38 25.76 6.27
CA CYS A 265 -0.73 26.24 5.06
C CYS A 265 -1.75 26.61 3.96
N GLY A 266 -1.34 27.46 3.00
CA GLY A 266 -2.25 27.93 1.96
C GLY A 266 -2.61 26.89 0.88
N ASN A 267 -1.81 25.80 0.75
CA ASN A 267 -2.03 24.72 -0.23
C ASN A 267 -1.59 23.37 0.35
N PRO A 268 -2.46 22.63 1.06
CA PRO A 268 -2.12 21.36 1.67
C PRO A 268 -1.63 20.31 0.68
N ALA A 269 -2.15 20.29 -0.55
CA ALA A 269 -1.73 19.35 -1.58
C ALA A 269 -0.26 19.48 -2.00
N SER A 270 0.38 20.63 -1.71
CA SER A 270 1.80 20.85 -1.98
C SER A 270 2.73 20.51 -0.82
N TYR A 271 2.20 19.99 0.28
CA TYR A 271 2.95 19.54 1.45
C TYR A 271 2.98 18.02 1.51
N PHE A 272 4.15 17.47 1.87
CA PHE A 272 4.29 16.02 2.10
C PHE A 272 3.58 15.61 3.39
N TYR A 273 3.72 16.39 4.46
CA TYR A 273 3.08 16.17 5.75
C TYR A 273 1.86 17.06 5.95
N TRP A 274 0.77 16.45 6.42
CA TRP A 274 -0.40 17.19 6.85
C TRP A 274 -0.20 17.85 8.22
N ASP A 275 0.10 17.04 9.24
CA ASP A 275 0.41 17.51 10.59
C ASP A 275 1.85 17.16 10.97
N SER A 276 2.20 17.20 12.26
CA SER A 276 3.56 16.89 12.71
C SER A 276 3.99 15.44 12.45
N PHE A 277 3.05 14.53 12.19
CA PHE A 277 3.32 13.09 12.10
C PHE A 277 2.73 12.41 10.85
N HIS A 278 1.56 12.87 10.39
CA HIS A 278 0.81 12.21 9.33
C HIS A 278 1.04 12.85 7.94
N PRO A 279 1.02 12.05 6.88
CA PRO A 279 1.15 12.55 5.52
C PRO A 279 -0.10 13.31 5.06
N SER A 280 0.05 14.16 4.04
CA SER A 280 -1.07 14.80 3.35
C SER A 280 -1.86 13.79 2.51
N SER A 281 -3.05 14.17 2.05
CA SER A 281 -3.86 13.35 1.14
C SER A 281 -3.14 13.03 -0.17
N THR A 282 -2.32 13.97 -0.68
CA THR A 282 -1.48 13.73 -1.86
C THR A 282 -0.46 12.63 -1.61
N THR A 283 0.20 12.65 -0.45
CA THR A 283 1.15 11.59 -0.05
C THR A 283 0.44 10.26 0.17
N HIS A 284 -0.75 10.26 0.78
CA HIS A 284 -1.58 9.06 0.90
C HIS A 284 -1.97 8.47 -0.45
N ALA A 285 -2.30 9.30 -1.45
CA ALA A 285 -2.61 8.83 -2.80
C ALA A 285 -1.40 8.17 -3.47
N LEU A 286 -0.18 8.72 -3.29
CA LEU A 286 1.06 8.10 -3.78
C LEU A 286 1.36 6.76 -3.10
N ILE A 287 1.12 6.65 -1.79
CA ILE A 287 1.24 5.38 -1.06
C ILE A 287 0.24 4.36 -1.62
N ALA A 288 -1.00 4.75 -1.88
CA ALA A 288 -2.03 3.88 -2.43
C ALA A 288 -1.64 3.35 -3.82
N GLU A 289 -1.20 4.23 -4.71
CA GLU A 289 -0.74 3.87 -6.05
C GLU A 289 0.46 2.91 -5.98
N ALA A 290 1.48 3.24 -5.17
CA ALA A 290 2.66 2.39 -5.03
C ALA A 290 2.29 1.00 -4.47
N GLN A 291 1.35 0.93 -3.51
CA GLN A 291 0.86 -0.35 -2.99
C GLN A 291 0.11 -1.15 -4.05
N TYR A 292 -0.73 -0.48 -4.87
CA TYR A 292 -1.42 -1.14 -5.97
C TYR A 292 -0.42 -1.77 -6.95
N GLN A 293 0.61 -1.02 -7.34
CA GLN A 293 1.61 -1.46 -8.32
C GLN A 293 2.41 -2.69 -7.88
N ILE A 294 2.60 -2.90 -6.58
CA ILE A 294 3.32 -4.09 -6.09
C ILE A 294 2.42 -5.32 -5.92
N THR A 295 1.09 -5.17 -5.97
CA THR A 295 0.19 -6.32 -5.92
C THR A 295 0.29 -7.13 -7.22
N VAL A 296 -0.01 -8.43 -7.16
CA VAL A 296 -0.01 -9.27 -8.37
C VAL A 296 -0.98 -8.75 -9.45
N PRO A 297 -2.22 -8.35 -9.12
CA PRO A 297 -3.11 -7.69 -10.07
C PRO A 297 -2.50 -6.41 -10.68
N GLY A 298 -1.92 -5.54 -9.87
CA GLY A 298 -1.25 -4.32 -10.35
C GLY A 298 -0.11 -4.62 -11.30
N ARG A 299 0.78 -5.55 -10.94
CA ARG A 299 1.90 -5.98 -11.82
C ARG A 299 1.41 -6.59 -13.13
N LEU A 300 0.37 -7.41 -13.09
CA LEU A 300 -0.24 -7.98 -14.30
C LEU A 300 -0.89 -6.89 -15.16
N GLN A 301 -1.54 -5.89 -14.54
CA GLN A 301 -2.11 -4.75 -15.24
C GLN A 301 -1.03 -3.91 -15.92
N GLN A 302 0.07 -3.62 -15.22
CA GLN A 302 1.20 -2.90 -15.80
C GLN A 302 1.82 -3.68 -16.97
N LEU A 303 2.09 -4.98 -16.78
CA LEU A 303 2.63 -5.82 -17.86
C LEU A 303 1.69 -5.87 -19.08
N LEU A 304 0.38 -5.87 -18.88
CA LEU A 304 -0.60 -5.79 -19.98
C LEU A 304 -0.50 -4.46 -20.72
N ALA A 305 -0.38 -3.35 -19.99
CA ALA A 305 -0.22 -2.01 -20.58
C ALA A 305 1.08 -1.93 -21.41
N ASP A 306 2.20 -2.43 -20.87
CA ASP A 306 3.52 -2.41 -21.52
C ASP A 306 3.55 -3.19 -22.83
N VAL A 307 2.82 -4.31 -22.91
CA VAL A 307 2.78 -5.14 -24.14
C VAL A 307 1.66 -4.77 -25.11
N THR A 308 0.75 -3.86 -24.74
CA THR A 308 -0.35 -3.46 -25.59
C THR A 308 0.15 -2.70 -26.81
N GLY A 309 -0.14 -3.23 -28.00
CA GLY A 309 0.31 -2.66 -29.28
C GLY A 309 1.78 -2.97 -29.61
N VAL A 310 2.47 -3.79 -28.81
CA VAL A 310 3.88 -4.16 -29.00
C VAL A 310 4.00 -5.61 -29.48
N GLY A 311 4.97 -5.88 -30.34
CA GLY A 311 5.31 -7.22 -30.82
C GLY A 311 4.35 -7.77 -31.91
N PRO A 312 4.25 -9.12 -32.06
CA PRO A 312 3.55 -9.78 -33.14
C PRO A 312 2.02 -9.73 -32.97
N GLY A 313 1.40 -8.64 -33.35
CA GLY A 313 -0.04 -8.44 -33.22
C GLY A 313 -0.49 -8.40 -31.75
N LYS A 314 -1.62 -9.06 -31.42
CA LYS A 314 -2.18 -9.11 -30.07
C LYS A 314 -1.79 -10.36 -29.27
N SER A 315 -0.73 -11.06 -29.65
CA SER A 315 -0.42 -12.36 -29.06
C SER A 315 0.14 -12.26 -27.63
N LEU A 316 1.01 -11.29 -27.37
CA LEU A 316 1.56 -11.03 -26.03
C LEU A 316 0.44 -10.51 -25.11
N GLU A 317 -0.30 -9.51 -25.56
CA GLU A 317 -1.46 -8.95 -24.87
C GLU A 317 -2.47 -10.03 -24.41
N LYS A 318 -2.84 -10.96 -25.33
CA LYS A 318 -3.77 -12.06 -25.00
C LYS A 318 -3.21 -13.02 -23.94
N LYS A 319 -1.91 -13.24 -23.91
CA LYS A 319 -1.30 -14.13 -22.90
C LYS A 319 -1.29 -13.51 -21.51
N VAL A 320 -0.99 -12.22 -21.41
CA VAL A 320 -1.05 -11.49 -20.13
C VAL A 320 -2.50 -11.36 -19.65
N ALA A 321 -3.45 -10.99 -20.52
CA ALA A 321 -4.88 -10.95 -20.18
C ALA A 321 -5.36 -12.32 -19.68
N SER A 322 -4.97 -13.43 -20.35
CA SER A 322 -5.32 -14.76 -19.89
C SER A 322 -4.65 -15.15 -18.55
N ALA A 323 -3.49 -14.58 -18.23
CA ALA A 323 -2.86 -14.74 -16.90
C ALA A 323 -3.66 -13.96 -15.83
N GLN A 324 -4.10 -12.73 -16.13
CA GLN A 324 -4.99 -11.97 -15.25
C GLN A 324 -6.28 -12.72 -14.93
N ASP A 325 -6.98 -13.25 -15.96
CA ASP A 325 -8.21 -14.04 -15.78
C ASP A 325 -7.97 -15.28 -14.90
N SER A 326 -6.81 -15.93 -15.06
CA SER A 326 -6.45 -17.10 -14.27
C SER A 326 -6.15 -16.74 -12.82
N PHE A 327 -5.44 -15.65 -12.58
CA PHE A 327 -5.14 -15.16 -11.23
C PHE A 327 -6.42 -14.70 -10.51
N ALA A 328 -7.27 -13.93 -11.17
CA ALA A 328 -8.55 -13.50 -10.64
C ALA A 328 -9.49 -14.68 -10.26
N ALA A 329 -9.33 -15.83 -10.93
CA ALA A 329 -10.02 -17.06 -10.60
C ALA A 329 -9.24 -17.95 -9.60
N PHE A 330 -8.23 -17.41 -8.92
CA PHE A 330 -7.34 -18.11 -7.94
C PHE A 330 -6.72 -19.41 -8.48
N ARG A 331 -6.44 -19.48 -9.79
CA ARG A 331 -5.83 -20.63 -10.46
C ARG A 331 -4.33 -20.42 -10.63
N ILE A 332 -3.59 -20.45 -9.52
CA ILE A 332 -2.15 -20.10 -9.50
C ILE A 332 -1.35 -20.90 -10.53
N GLN A 333 -1.48 -22.23 -10.57
CA GLN A 333 -0.76 -23.07 -11.54
C GLN A 333 -1.11 -22.72 -13.00
N ALA A 334 -2.36 -22.34 -13.28
CA ALA A 334 -2.75 -21.90 -14.61
C ALA A 334 -2.15 -20.53 -14.94
N THR A 335 -2.06 -19.62 -13.96
CA THR A 335 -1.39 -18.32 -14.10
C THR A 335 0.09 -18.53 -14.42
N CYS A 336 0.78 -19.39 -13.67
CA CYS A 336 2.18 -19.75 -13.91
C CYS A 336 2.39 -20.26 -15.35
N GLY A 337 1.57 -21.21 -15.81
CA GLY A 337 1.64 -21.73 -17.17
C GLY A 337 1.40 -20.67 -18.27
N LYS A 338 0.52 -19.67 -18.01
CA LYS A 338 0.28 -18.55 -18.94
C LYS A 338 1.49 -17.60 -18.99
N LEU A 339 2.08 -17.26 -17.84
CA LEU A 339 3.26 -16.40 -17.77
C LEU A 339 4.49 -17.09 -18.38
N THR A 340 4.69 -18.39 -18.14
CA THR A 340 5.72 -19.17 -18.81
C THR A 340 5.55 -19.13 -20.34
N GLY A 341 4.31 -19.34 -20.82
CA GLY A 341 4.00 -19.22 -22.24
C GLY A 341 4.18 -17.81 -22.81
N PHE A 342 4.00 -16.77 -22.00
CA PHE A 342 4.32 -15.39 -22.35
C PHE A 342 5.84 -15.19 -22.46
N MET A 343 6.61 -15.56 -21.44
CA MET A 343 8.07 -15.40 -21.41
C MET A 343 8.73 -16.14 -22.58
N ASN A 344 8.32 -17.37 -22.90
CA ASN A 344 8.81 -18.11 -24.05
C ASN A 344 8.56 -17.38 -25.37
N GLN A 345 7.41 -16.71 -25.51
CA GLN A 345 7.12 -15.92 -26.70
C GLN A 345 7.98 -14.65 -26.77
N VAL A 346 8.18 -13.94 -25.64
CA VAL A 346 9.06 -12.77 -25.57
C VAL A 346 10.48 -13.16 -26.03
N MET A 347 11.05 -14.23 -25.48
CA MET A 347 12.36 -14.74 -25.89
C MET A 347 12.43 -15.06 -27.38
N ALA A 348 11.39 -15.67 -27.95
CA ALA A 348 11.34 -16.01 -29.37
C ALA A 348 11.25 -14.77 -30.29
N GLN A 349 10.81 -13.62 -29.78
CA GLN A 349 10.63 -12.36 -30.53
C GLN A 349 11.75 -11.33 -30.29
N ALA A 350 12.61 -11.53 -29.30
CA ALA A 350 13.77 -10.68 -29.02
C ALA A 350 14.67 -10.54 -30.23
N GLY A 351 15.11 -9.34 -30.55
CA GLY A 351 15.90 -9.01 -31.74
C GLY A 351 15.15 -9.15 -33.08
N LYS A 352 13.82 -9.41 -33.07
CA LYS A 352 12.98 -9.54 -34.27
C LYS A 352 11.85 -8.49 -34.28
N GLN A 353 10.78 -8.75 -33.56
CA GLN A 353 9.61 -7.85 -33.41
C GLN A 353 9.61 -7.12 -32.06
N LEU A 354 10.48 -7.52 -31.14
CA LEU A 354 10.78 -6.80 -29.91
C LEU A 354 12.24 -6.34 -29.95
N THR A 355 12.51 -5.15 -29.46
CA THR A 355 13.89 -4.75 -29.16
C THR A 355 14.44 -5.61 -28.02
N ASP A 356 15.75 -5.69 -27.89
CA ASP A 356 16.36 -6.44 -26.79
C ASP A 356 16.00 -5.82 -25.43
N ASP A 357 15.92 -4.48 -25.34
CA ASP A 357 15.51 -3.77 -24.13
C ASP A 357 14.07 -4.10 -23.74
N GLN A 358 13.12 -4.09 -24.69
CA GLN A 358 11.73 -4.49 -24.44
C GLN A 358 11.64 -5.95 -23.97
N ALA A 359 12.41 -6.83 -24.58
CA ALA A 359 12.41 -8.24 -24.19
C ALA A 359 12.94 -8.44 -22.77
N ILE A 360 14.02 -7.73 -22.39
CA ILE A 360 14.60 -7.77 -21.04
C ILE A 360 13.57 -7.27 -20.03
N GLU A 361 12.94 -6.13 -20.28
CA GLU A 361 11.94 -5.54 -19.39
C GLU A 361 10.73 -6.45 -19.18
N PHE A 362 10.13 -6.97 -20.27
CA PHE A 362 8.97 -7.84 -20.19
C PHE A 362 9.27 -9.17 -19.49
N LEU A 363 10.46 -9.71 -19.68
CA LEU A 363 10.90 -10.93 -18.98
C LEU A 363 11.09 -10.66 -17.49
N ALA A 364 11.73 -9.55 -17.11
CA ALA A 364 11.94 -9.19 -15.73
C ALA A 364 10.60 -8.97 -14.98
N ASN A 365 9.66 -8.26 -15.62
CA ASN A 365 8.33 -8.02 -15.05
C ASN A 365 7.53 -9.33 -14.89
N ALA A 366 7.53 -10.19 -15.91
CA ALA A 366 6.84 -11.49 -15.82
C ALA A 366 7.49 -12.41 -14.78
N GLN A 367 8.82 -12.42 -14.68
CA GLN A 367 9.55 -13.21 -13.68
C GLN A 367 9.23 -12.73 -12.26
N ALA A 368 9.21 -11.42 -12.01
CA ALA A 368 8.84 -10.88 -10.71
C ALA A 368 7.41 -11.28 -10.27
N ILE A 369 6.48 -11.42 -11.25
CA ILE A 369 5.13 -11.92 -10.97
C ILE A 369 5.19 -13.43 -10.64
N THR A 370 5.90 -14.23 -11.44
CA THR A 370 5.99 -15.69 -11.20
C THR A 370 6.64 -16.01 -9.86
N GLU A 371 7.67 -15.27 -9.47
CA GLU A 371 8.31 -15.39 -8.16
C GLU A 371 7.34 -15.04 -7.03
N ALA A 372 6.58 -13.92 -7.17
CA ALA A 372 5.62 -13.49 -6.17
C ALA A 372 4.48 -14.49 -5.91
N ILE A 373 4.09 -15.30 -6.91
CA ILE A 373 3.02 -16.29 -6.79
C ILE A 373 3.53 -17.74 -6.63
N GLY A 374 4.85 -17.93 -6.47
CA GLY A 374 5.45 -19.24 -6.22
C GLY A 374 5.35 -20.18 -7.42
N CYS A 375 5.61 -19.69 -8.63
CA CYS A 375 5.75 -20.57 -9.79
C CYS A 375 7.11 -21.29 -9.73
N ASP A 376 7.10 -22.60 -9.79
CA ASP A 376 8.30 -23.46 -9.92
C ASP A 376 8.90 -23.40 -11.34
#